data_5630eaf2b6df2dcd2ca97e3447d40547
#
_entry.id   5630eaf2b6df2dcd2ca97e3447d40547
#
_cell.length_a   1.000
_cell.length_b   1.000
_cell.length_c   1.000
_cell.angle_alpha   90.00
_cell.angle_beta   90.00
_cell.angle_gamma   90.00
#
_symmetry.space_group_name_H-M   'P 1'
#
loop_
_entity.id
_entity.type
_entity.pdbx_description
1 polymer ?
#
loop_
_entity_poly.entity_id
_entity_poly.type
_entity_poly.pdbx_seq_one_letter_code
_entity_poly.pdbx_strand_id
1 'polypeptide(L)'
;RPQTARVLEDGEEFEIPVRAVQLGDIVLVKPGEQIPVDGEVVDGASAVDESMLTGESVPVEKHPGDDVFGATMNAMGALQVRATAVGSDSALARIIHLVEQAQGSKAPIQGLADQIAAVFVPVVFGVATLTALAWYFFGPEPSLTFALLNAVAVLIVACPCALGLATPTAIMVGTGRAAQHGILIRDAEALQLARKIDTVILDKTGTITEGRPDVTSVWLLDGAPLDPDELVRLVASAERGSEHPYAAALVREAEARTLDLDWALTFEAIAGEGVVARVAGHELLVGNDELLRSRGVPSEGRDILNGLAEAAGLRGETPIRVAVDGEATAVIAVADRVRDGAAEGVARLRSLGIRVIMLTGDQQQTANVVAHSIGISEVVAEVRPEDKAKVVTDFQQEGRVVARTRFNRACFFGTCWASFCRSTAETTEDHVEERTVHRLAHD
;
A
#
# COMPACT_ATOMS: atom_id res chain seq x y z
N ARG A 1 -11.22 -9.17 21.76
CA ARG A 1 -10.17 -10.20 21.58
C ARG A 1 -10.51 -11.40 22.44
N PRO A 2 -10.36 -12.64 21.94
CA PRO A 2 -10.48 -13.84 22.76
C PRO A 2 -9.45 -13.81 23.90
N GLN A 3 -9.82 -14.38 25.03
CA GLN A 3 -8.90 -14.48 26.19
C GLN A 3 -8.11 -15.79 26.16
N THR A 4 -8.66 -16.82 25.52
CA THR A 4 -8.05 -18.15 25.40
C THR A 4 -7.97 -18.58 23.94
N ALA A 5 -7.05 -19.46 23.63
CA ALA A 5 -6.86 -20.11 22.34
C ALA A 5 -6.77 -21.62 22.53
N ARG A 6 -7.28 -22.42 21.58
CA ARG A 6 -7.08 -23.86 21.56
C ARG A 6 -5.90 -24.20 20.70
N VAL A 7 -4.83 -24.67 21.31
CA VAL A 7 -3.61 -25.10 20.62
C VAL A 7 -3.66 -26.62 20.45
N LEU A 8 -3.26 -27.09 19.28
CA LEU A 8 -3.08 -28.50 18.98
C LEU A 8 -1.61 -28.87 19.18
N GLU A 9 -1.36 -29.79 20.14
CA GLU A 9 -0.03 -30.35 20.38
C GLU A 9 -0.15 -31.87 20.38
N ASP A 10 0.60 -32.53 19.53
CA ASP A 10 0.58 -33.99 19.33
C ASP A 10 -0.84 -34.58 19.06
N GLY A 11 -1.74 -33.80 18.48
CA GLY A 11 -3.10 -34.18 18.14
C GLY A 11 -4.11 -34.03 19.30
N GLU A 12 -3.70 -33.51 20.45
CA GLU A 12 -4.58 -33.18 21.57
C GLU A 12 -4.87 -31.66 21.61
N GLU A 13 -6.10 -31.27 22.02
CA GLU A 13 -6.52 -29.88 22.16
C GLU A 13 -6.20 -29.37 23.58
N PHE A 14 -5.42 -28.28 23.68
CA PHE A 14 -5.16 -27.58 24.94
C PHE A 14 -5.71 -26.17 24.90
N GLU A 15 -6.46 -25.78 25.90
CA GLU A 15 -6.92 -24.41 26.03
C GLU A 15 -5.91 -23.61 26.86
N ILE A 16 -5.29 -22.61 26.24
CA ILE A 16 -4.28 -21.73 26.86
C ILE A 16 -4.68 -20.25 26.73
N PRO A 17 -4.21 -19.37 27.61
CA PRO A 17 -4.37 -17.93 27.40
C PRO A 17 -3.74 -17.49 26.08
N VAL A 18 -4.42 -16.61 25.29
CA VAL A 18 -3.90 -16.10 23.99
C VAL A 18 -2.49 -15.53 24.12
N ARG A 19 -2.15 -14.91 25.24
CA ARG A 19 -0.80 -14.38 25.52
C ARG A 19 0.29 -15.45 25.65
N ALA A 20 -0.08 -16.72 25.81
CA ALA A 20 0.85 -17.84 25.92
C ALA A 20 1.09 -18.56 24.58
N VAL A 21 0.31 -18.21 23.53
CA VAL A 21 0.51 -18.74 22.17
C VAL A 21 1.84 -18.25 21.64
N GLN A 22 2.62 -19.16 21.06
CA GLN A 22 3.93 -18.90 20.47
C GLN A 22 3.87 -18.91 18.94
N LEU A 23 4.89 -18.34 18.31
CA LEU A 23 5.03 -18.42 16.86
C LEU A 23 5.21 -19.87 16.42
N GLY A 24 4.44 -20.30 15.44
CA GLY A 24 4.45 -21.67 14.93
C GLY A 24 3.42 -22.61 15.57
N ASP A 25 2.79 -22.24 16.70
CA ASP A 25 1.72 -23.04 17.30
C ASP A 25 0.56 -23.22 16.32
N ILE A 26 -0.04 -24.41 16.32
CA ILE A 26 -1.27 -24.67 15.53
C ILE A 26 -2.46 -24.40 16.43
N VAL A 27 -3.28 -23.42 16.03
CA VAL A 27 -4.47 -23.02 16.77
C VAL A 27 -5.72 -23.50 16.04
N LEU A 28 -6.59 -24.21 16.76
CA LEU A 28 -7.89 -24.63 16.24
C LEU A 28 -8.95 -23.56 16.51
N VAL A 29 -9.60 -23.11 15.44
CA VAL A 29 -10.69 -22.11 15.50
C VAL A 29 -11.96 -22.74 14.99
N LYS A 30 -12.95 -22.88 15.85
CA LYS A 30 -14.26 -23.49 15.54
C LYS A 30 -15.21 -22.44 14.92
N PRO A 31 -16.28 -22.89 14.22
CA PRO A 31 -17.31 -21.98 13.71
C PRO A 31 -17.89 -21.08 14.81
N GLY A 32 -18.04 -19.79 14.52
CA GLY A 32 -18.56 -18.80 15.45
C GLY A 32 -17.54 -18.30 16.48
N GLU A 33 -16.28 -18.73 16.41
CA GLU A 33 -15.21 -18.24 17.29
C GLU A 33 -14.38 -17.13 16.62
N GLN A 34 -13.86 -16.24 17.45
CA GLN A 34 -12.87 -15.26 16.99
C GLN A 34 -11.51 -15.93 16.85
N ILE A 35 -10.82 -15.62 15.76
CA ILE A 35 -9.43 -16.03 15.54
C ILE A 35 -8.55 -15.36 16.60
N PRO A 36 -7.79 -16.13 17.41
CA PRO A 36 -7.08 -15.56 18.55
C PRO A 36 -5.78 -14.83 18.21
N VAL A 37 -5.07 -15.23 17.14
CA VAL A 37 -3.76 -14.71 16.71
C VAL A 37 -3.72 -14.61 15.19
N ASP A 38 -2.82 -13.82 14.64
CA ASP A 38 -2.59 -13.79 13.21
C ASP A 38 -1.85 -15.07 12.78
N GLY A 39 -2.21 -15.60 11.62
CA GLY A 39 -1.63 -16.85 11.16
C GLY A 39 -1.99 -17.21 9.73
N GLU A 40 -1.44 -18.33 9.29
CA GLU A 40 -1.72 -18.96 8.00
C GLU A 40 -2.58 -20.21 8.23
N VAL A 41 -3.62 -20.38 7.42
CA VAL A 41 -4.45 -21.58 7.46
C VAL A 41 -3.65 -22.77 6.99
N VAL A 42 -3.50 -23.80 7.82
CA VAL A 42 -2.81 -25.06 7.48
C VAL A 42 -3.77 -26.16 7.09
N ASP A 43 -4.98 -26.14 7.63
CA ASP A 43 -6.03 -27.12 7.31
C ASP A 43 -7.42 -26.54 7.55
N GLY A 44 -8.40 -27.02 6.80
CA GLY A 44 -9.78 -26.56 6.83
C GLY A 44 -10.08 -25.48 5.78
N ALA A 45 -11.37 -25.18 5.66
CA ALA A 45 -11.88 -24.07 4.82
C ALA A 45 -13.07 -23.42 5.51
N SER A 46 -13.13 -22.08 5.47
CA SER A 46 -14.22 -21.32 6.08
C SER A 46 -14.33 -19.92 5.49
N ALA A 47 -15.50 -19.32 5.66
CA ALA A 47 -15.70 -17.89 5.46
C ALA A 47 -15.33 -17.13 6.76
N VAL A 48 -14.48 -16.12 6.67
CA VAL A 48 -14.02 -15.30 7.79
C VAL A 48 -14.52 -13.86 7.61
N ASP A 49 -15.22 -13.34 8.61
CA ASP A 49 -15.62 -11.93 8.65
C ASP A 49 -14.42 -11.07 9.11
N GLU A 50 -13.85 -10.36 8.16
CA GLU A 50 -12.72 -9.43 8.35
C GLU A 50 -13.17 -7.95 8.38
N SER A 51 -14.48 -7.69 8.46
CA SER A 51 -15.06 -6.35 8.35
C SER A 51 -14.48 -5.34 9.34
N MET A 52 -14.06 -5.79 10.52
CA MET A 52 -13.40 -4.94 11.52
C MET A 52 -12.01 -4.44 11.09
N LEU A 53 -11.37 -5.08 10.12
CA LEU A 53 -10.05 -4.70 9.59
C LEU A 53 -10.17 -4.05 8.21
N THR A 54 -10.99 -4.60 7.33
CA THR A 54 -11.15 -4.17 5.93
C THR A 54 -12.25 -3.13 5.74
N GLY A 55 -13.26 -3.12 6.63
CA GLY A 55 -14.49 -2.33 6.47
C GLY A 55 -15.51 -2.95 5.51
N GLU A 56 -15.21 -4.09 4.88
CA GLU A 56 -16.10 -4.79 3.96
C GLU A 56 -16.96 -5.80 4.74
N SER A 57 -18.27 -5.77 4.50
CA SER A 57 -19.23 -6.61 5.24
C SER A 57 -19.38 -8.04 4.67
N VAL A 58 -18.72 -8.35 3.55
CA VAL A 58 -18.80 -9.67 2.94
C VAL A 58 -17.69 -10.54 3.52
N PRO A 59 -18.02 -11.71 4.13
CA PRO A 59 -17.02 -12.64 4.61
C PRO A 59 -16.13 -13.17 3.48
N VAL A 60 -14.84 -13.33 3.75
CA VAL A 60 -13.84 -13.79 2.80
C VAL A 60 -13.61 -15.29 2.98
N GLU A 61 -13.68 -16.05 1.89
CA GLU A 61 -13.34 -17.48 1.92
C GLU A 61 -11.84 -17.67 2.15
N LYS A 62 -11.48 -18.57 3.07
CA LYS A 62 -10.12 -18.93 3.44
C LYS A 62 -9.89 -20.42 3.26
N HIS A 63 -8.77 -20.73 2.63
CA HIS A 63 -8.28 -22.08 2.32
C HIS A 63 -6.85 -22.27 2.87
N PRO A 64 -6.34 -23.49 2.91
CA PRO A 64 -4.94 -23.73 3.29
C PRO A 64 -3.97 -22.89 2.45
N GLY A 65 -3.06 -22.18 3.13
CA GLY A 65 -2.12 -21.21 2.56
C GLY A 65 -2.58 -19.76 2.65
N ASP A 66 -3.83 -19.49 3.03
CA ASP A 66 -4.34 -18.12 3.17
C ASP A 66 -4.03 -17.55 4.57
N ASP A 67 -3.75 -16.23 4.61
CA ASP A 67 -3.56 -15.51 5.86
C ASP A 67 -4.91 -15.23 6.54
N VAL A 68 -4.92 -15.34 7.87
CA VAL A 68 -6.02 -14.95 8.74
C VAL A 68 -5.53 -14.05 9.88
N PHE A 69 -6.41 -13.21 10.39
CA PHE A 69 -6.05 -12.16 11.34
C PHE A 69 -6.76 -12.32 12.67
N GLY A 70 -6.01 -12.08 13.72
CA GLY A 70 -6.52 -12.09 15.09
C GLY A 70 -7.68 -11.09 15.29
N ALA A 71 -8.68 -11.51 16.05
CA ALA A 71 -9.93 -10.81 16.33
C ALA A 71 -10.97 -10.79 15.20
N THR A 72 -10.70 -11.36 14.00
CA THR A 72 -11.73 -11.62 12.98
C THR A 72 -12.60 -12.82 13.37
N MET A 73 -13.78 -12.93 12.77
CA MET A 73 -14.78 -13.93 13.16
C MET A 73 -14.82 -15.07 12.15
N ASN A 74 -14.57 -16.27 12.61
CA ASN A 74 -14.74 -17.50 11.80
C ASN A 74 -16.21 -17.87 11.71
N ALA A 75 -16.77 -17.95 10.49
CA ALA A 75 -18.23 -18.12 10.32
C ALA A 75 -18.69 -19.58 10.26
N MET A 76 -18.12 -20.42 9.38
CA MET A 76 -18.78 -21.67 9.02
C MET A 76 -17.95 -22.94 9.25
N GLY A 77 -16.70 -23.01 8.82
CA GLY A 77 -15.82 -24.18 8.91
C GLY A 77 -14.91 -24.13 10.13
N ALA A 78 -14.31 -25.25 10.52
CA ALA A 78 -13.22 -25.26 11.46
C ALA A 78 -11.90 -24.98 10.71
N LEU A 79 -11.05 -24.13 11.28
CA LEU A 79 -9.75 -23.78 10.72
C LEU A 79 -8.63 -24.20 11.69
N GLN A 80 -7.57 -24.80 11.15
CA GLN A 80 -6.30 -24.94 11.84
C GLN A 80 -5.37 -23.86 11.33
N VAL A 81 -4.93 -23.00 12.22
CA VAL A 81 -4.15 -21.80 11.90
C VAL A 81 -2.78 -21.91 12.55
N ARG A 82 -1.71 -21.82 11.77
CA ARG A 82 -0.34 -21.69 12.28
C ARG A 82 -0.10 -20.24 12.65
N ALA A 83 0.22 -19.97 13.91
CA ALA A 83 0.50 -18.62 14.39
C ALA A 83 1.73 -18.01 13.70
N THR A 84 1.56 -16.91 12.96
CA THR A 84 2.64 -16.18 12.28
C THR A 84 2.96 -14.85 12.95
N ALA A 85 2.02 -14.27 13.72
CA ALA A 85 2.28 -13.11 14.55
C ALA A 85 1.44 -13.13 15.84
N VAL A 86 2.06 -12.79 16.96
CA VAL A 86 1.45 -12.84 18.30
C VAL A 86 1.67 -11.54 19.07
N GLY A 87 0.80 -11.23 20.03
CA GLY A 87 0.97 -10.10 20.94
C GLY A 87 1.02 -8.72 20.26
N SER A 88 2.14 -8.00 20.44
CA SER A 88 2.38 -6.67 19.87
C SER A 88 2.57 -6.67 18.36
N ASP A 89 2.97 -7.80 17.79
CA ASP A 89 3.29 -7.92 16.38
C ASP A 89 2.08 -8.26 15.52
N SER A 90 0.90 -8.51 16.15
CA SER A 90 -0.35 -8.74 15.44
C SER A 90 -0.81 -7.51 14.65
N ALA A 91 -1.50 -7.74 13.52
CA ALA A 91 -2.05 -6.69 12.65
C ALA A 91 -2.91 -5.69 13.45
N LEU A 92 -3.79 -6.19 14.30
CA LEU A 92 -4.63 -5.36 15.15
C LEU A 92 -3.82 -4.54 16.17
N ALA A 93 -2.75 -5.10 16.76
CA ALA A 93 -1.90 -4.36 17.69
C ALA A 93 -1.14 -3.24 16.97
N ARG A 94 -0.64 -3.50 15.76
CA ARG A 94 -0.01 -2.47 14.90
C ARG A 94 -0.99 -1.35 14.53
N ILE A 95 -2.25 -1.68 14.19
CA ILE A 95 -3.28 -0.68 13.92
C ILE A 95 -3.54 0.18 15.15
N ILE A 96 -3.72 -0.43 16.33
CA ILE A 96 -3.93 0.30 17.59
C ILE A 96 -2.75 1.24 17.85
N HIS A 97 -1.52 0.76 17.72
CA HIS A 97 -0.32 1.57 17.96
C HIS A 97 -0.24 2.76 17.00
N LEU A 98 -0.56 2.57 15.70
CA LEU A 98 -0.60 3.67 14.72
C LEU A 98 -1.65 4.72 15.08
N VAL A 99 -2.85 4.29 15.52
CA VAL A 99 -3.90 5.22 15.94
C VAL A 99 -3.49 5.98 17.20
N GLU A 100 -2.90 5.30 18.18
CA GLU A 100 -2.36 5.94 19.40
C GLU A 100 -1.25 6.94 19.07
N GLN A 101 -0.34 6.60 18.19
CA GLN A 101 0.72 7.49 17.71
C GLN A 101 0.15 8.72 17.02
N ALA A 102 -0.85 8.53 16.13
CA ALA A 102 -1.53 9.64 15.47
C ALA A 102 -2.23 10.57 16.46
N GLN A 103 -2.91 10.00 17.46
CA GLN A 103 -3.59 10.77 18.50
C GLN A 103 -2.62 11.50 19.45
N GLY A 104 -1.42 10.91 19.69
CA GLY A 104 -0.37 11.49 20.51
C GLY A 104 0.47 12.56 19.79
N SER A 105 0.42 12.62 18.44
CA SER A 105 1.19 13.58 17.66
C SER A 105 0.58 14.99 17.74
N LYS A 106 1.44 16.02 17.81
CA LYS A 106 1.00 17.42 17.83
C LYS A 106 0.83 17.94 16.41
N ALA A 107 -0.38 18.36 16.05
CA ALA A 107 -0.61 19.07 14.81
C ALA A 107 0.06 20.47 14.83
N PRO A 108 0.59 20.96 13.68
CA PRO A 108 1.18 22.31 13.60
C PRO A 108 0.26 23.44 14.10
N ILE A 109 -1.06 23.31 13.88
CA ILE A 109 -2.05 24.27 14.40
C ILE A 109 -2.11 24.30 15.92
N GLN A 110 -1.80 23.19 16.60
CA GLN A 110 -1.71 23.14 18.06
C GLN A 110 -0.50 23.93 18.54
N GLY A 111 0.63 23.84 17.84
CA GLY A 111 1.82 24.65 18.11
C GLY A 111 1.55 26.16 17.99
N LEU A 112 0.74 26.57 17.00
CA LEU A 112 0.30 27.96 16.88
C LEU A 112 -0.58 28.38 18.06
N ALA A 113 -1.50 27.53 18.49
CA ALA A 113 -2.34 27.79 19.66
C ALA A 113 -1.50 27.94 20.95
N ASP A 114 -0.48 27.08 21.11
CA ASP A 114 0.47 27.16 22.22
C ASP A 114 1.28 28.47 22.22
N GLN A 115 1.73 28.94 21.05
CA GLN A 115 2.42 30.23 20.89
C GLN A 115 1.53 31.41 21.25
N ILE A 116 0.27 31.39 20.79
CA ILE A 116 -0.71 32.44 21.14
C ILE A 116 -0.96 32.45 22.65
N ALA A 117 -1.15 31.27 23.25
CA ALA A 117 -1.37 31.14 24.70
C ALA A 117 -0.15 31.64 25.51
N ALA A 118 1.07 31.40 25.04
CA ALA A 118 2.31 31.85 25.70
C ALA A 118 2.41 33.38 25.85
N VAL A 119 1.81 34.13 24.92
CA VAL A 119 1.73 35.60 25.03
C VAL A 119 0.48 36.05 25.75
N PHE A 120 -0.65 35.42 25.45
CA PHE A 120 -1.97 35.79 25.96
C PHE A 120 -2.08 35.61 27.47
N VAL A 121 -1.57 34.52 28.02
CA VAL A 121 -1.68 34.24 29.48
C VAL A 121 -0.95 35.26 30.31
N PRO A 122 0.31 35.66 30.08
CA PRO A 122 0.97 36.73 30.81
C PRO A 122 0.23 38.08 30.71
N VAL A 123 -0.31 38.41 29.53
CA VAL A 123 -1.07 39.66 29.35
C VAL A 123 -2.34 39.66 30.20
N VAL A 124 -3.10 38.57 30.17
CA VAL A 124 -4.31 38.43 31.00
C VAL A 124 -3.99 38.48 32.49
N PHE A 125 -2.88 37.86 32.90
CA PHE A 125 -2.42 37.94 34.29
C PHE A 125 -2.07 39.36 34.71
N GLY A 126 -1.44 40.13 33.81
CA GLY A 126 -1.19 41.56 34.03
C GLY A 126 -2.47 42.37 34.16
N VAL A 127 -3.47 42.13 33.29
CA VAL A 127 -4.78 42.79 33.35
C VAL A 127 -5.51 42.43 34.62
N ALA A 128 -5.52 41.16 35.05
CA ALA A 128 -6.14 40.72 36.29
C ALA A 128 -5.49 41.39 37.50
N THR A 129 -4.16 41.52 37.52
CA THR A 129 -3.41 42.20 38.58
C THR A 129 -3.77 43.70 38.64
N LEU A 130 -3.80 44.34 37.46
CA LEU A 130 -4.22 45.77 37.39
C LEU A 130 -5.67 45.96 37.85
N THR A 131 -6.56 45.04 37.49
CA THR A 131 -7.96 45.03 37.95
C THR A 131 -8.02 44.88 39.46
N ALA A 132 -7.28 43.96 40.06
CA ALA A 132 -7.20 43.77 41.49
C ALA A 132 -6.74 45.06 42.23
N LEU A 133 -5.67 45.68 41.73
CA LEU A 133 -5.16 46.93 42.29
C LEU A 133 -6.17 48.06 42.17
N ALA A 134 -6.81 48.22 41.02
CA ALA A 134 -7.81 49.26 40.80
C ALA A 134 -8.99 49.12 41.79
N TRP A 135 -9.53 47.92 41.94
CA TRP A 135 -10.62 47.65 42.88
C TRP A 135 -10.20 47.75 44.36
N TYR A 136 -8.97 47.41 44.69
CA TYR A 136 -8.42 47.53 46.02
C TYR A 136 -8.32 49.00 46.46
N PHE A 137 -7.83 49.89 45.56
CA PHE A 137 -7.61 51.29 45.90
C PHE A 137 -8.82 52.18 45.65
N PHE A 138 -9.68 51.86 44.68
CA PHE A 138 -10.81 52.76 44.31
C PHE A 138 -12.19 52.08 44.46
N GLY A 139 -12.26 50.82 44.89
CA GLY A 139 -13.51 50.07 45.06
C GLY A 139 -14.20 50.37 46.37
N PRO A 140 -15.52 50.03 46.51
CA PRO A 140 -16.28 50.14 47.74
C PRO A 140 -15.81 49.10 48.76
N GLU A 141 -16.06 49.35 50.04
CA GLU A 141 -15.84 48.37 51.09
C GLU A 141 -16.82 47.18 51.01
N PRO A 142 -16.37 45.92 51.18
CA PRO A 142 -15.02 45.51 51.52
C PRO A 142 -14.14 45.42 50.25
N SER A 143 -13.23 46.32 50.02
CA SER A 143 -12.42 46.52 48.80
C SER A 143 -11.61 45.29 48.41
N LEU A 144 -11.06 44.56 49.38
CA LEU A 144 -10.28 43.31 49.07
C LEU A 144 -11.17 42.24 48.47
N THR A 145 -12.44 42.12 48.92
CA THR A 145 -13.37 41.12 48.34
C THR A 145 -13.68 41.42 46.87
N PHE A 146 -13.95 42.70 46.56
CA PHE A 146 -14.21 43.12 45.20
C PHE A 146 -12.96 43.01 44.29
N ALA A 147 -11.78 43.32 44.83
CA ALA A 147 -10.51 43.16 44.12
C ALA A 147 -10.26 41.71 43.71
N LEU A 148 -10.43 40.77 44.65
CA LEU A 148 -10.27 39.32 44.36
C LEU A 148 -11.34 38.80 43.43
N LEU A 149 -12.62 39.12 43.64
CA LEU A 149 -13.71 38.67 42.75
C LEU A 149 -13.51 39.13 41.31
N ASN A 150 -13.17 40.40 41.08
CA ASN A 150 -12.99 40.90 39.72
C ASN A 150 -11.71 40.40 39.07
N ALA A 151 -10.63 40.23 39.82
CA ALA A 151 -9.41 39.60 39.27
C ALA A 151 -9.65 38.14 38.85
N VAL A 152 -10.33 37.35 39.69
CA VAL A 152 -10.69 35.95 39.35
C VAL A 152 -11.65 35.92 38.19
N ALA A 153 -12.63 36.83 38.09
CA ALA A 153 -13.54 36.91 36.96
C ALA A 153 -12.79 37.16 35.65
N VAL A 154 -11.81 38.07 35.63
CA VAL A 154 -10.94 38.30 34.45
C VAL A 154 -10.19 37.04 34.05
N LEU A 155 -9.59 36.31 35.01
CA LEU A 155 -8.85 35.07 34.72
C LEU A 155 -9.75 33.97 34.16
N ILE A 156 -10.96 33.79 34.71
CA ILE A 156 -11.91 32.76 34.28
C ILE A 156 -12.43 33.08 32.87
N VAL A 157 -12.85 34.29 32.59
CA VAL A 157 -13.42 34.70 31.29
C VAL A 157 -12.36 34.65 30.19
N ALA A 158 -11.11 34.98 30.50
CA ALA A 158 -10.03 35.03 29.57
C ALA A 158 -9.40 33.63 29.28
N CYS A 159 -9.86 32.56 29.91
CA CYS A 159 -9.30 31.22 29.65
C CYS A 159 -9.56 30.74 28.21
N PRO A 160 -8.53 30.51 27.36
CA PRO A 160 -8.71 29.97 26.03
C PRO A 160 -8.89 28.44 26.03
N CYS A 161 -9.58 27.90 27.05
CA CYS A 161 -9.70 26.44 27.27
C CYS A 161 -10.29 25.68 26.07
N ALA A 162 -11.24 26.31 25.35
CA ALA A 162 -11.82 25.73 24.15
C ALA A 162 -10.79 25.58 23.01
N LEU A 163 -9.85 26.51 22.89
CA LEU A 163 -8.82 26.46 21.84
C LEU A 163 -7.85 25.28 22.04
N GLY A 164 -7.49 24.99 23.30
CA GLY A 164 -6.59 23.86 23.64
C GLY A 164 -7.23 22.47 23.48
N LEU A 165 -8.57 22.38 23.57
CA LEU A 165 -9.29 21.09 23.47
C LEU A 165 -9.86 20.82 22.08
N ALA A 166 -10.17 21.83 21.29
CA ALA A 166 -10.85 21.68 20.00
C ALA A 166 -10.02 20.86 19.01
N THR A 167 -8.73 21.16 18.89
CA THR A 167 -7.85 20.49 17.91
C THR A 167 -7.60 19.00 18.26
N PRO A 168 -7.17 18.63 19.50
CA PRO A 168 -7.01 17.23 19.86
C PRO A 168 -8.31 16.42 19.72
N THR A 169 -9.44 16.99 20.09
CA THR A 169 -10.74 16.30 19.96
C THR A 169 -11.12 16.09 18.49
N ALA A 170 -10.91 17.09 17.63
CA ALA A 170 -11.16 16.95 16.20
C ALA A 170 -10.26 15.89 15.55
N ILE A 171 -8.96 15.84 15.92
CA ILE A 171 -8.02 14.83 15.45
C ILE A 171 -8.46 13.44 15.93
N MET A 172 -8.78 13.28 17.20
CA MET A 172 -9.21 12.00 17.78
C MET A 172 -10.46 11.46 17.07
N VAL A 173 -11.48 12.28 16.88
CA VAL A 173 -12.71 11.90 16.19
C VAL A 173 -12.43 11.62 14.70
N GLY A 174 -11.61 12.46 14.05
CA GLY A 174 -11.27 12.31 12.63
C GLY A 174 -10.47 11.04 12.34
N THR A 175 -9.43 10.77 13.13
CA THR A 175 -8.60 9.56 12.99
C THR A 175 -9.37 8.29 13.33
N GLY A 176 -10.21 8.34 14.39
CA GLY A 176 -11.06 7.20 14.76
C GLY A 176 -12.08 6.86 13.67
N ARG A 177 -12.71 7.90 13.07
CA ARG A 177 -13.65 7.68 11.96
C ARG A 177 -12.96 7.21 10.68
N ALA A 178 -11.76 7.71 10.38
CA ALA A 178 -10.95 7.24 9.27
C ALA A 178 -10.59 5.75 9.45
N ALA A 179 -10.17 5.35 10.65
CA ALA A 179 -9.83 3.96 10.96
C ALA A 179 -11.02 3.00 10.79
N GLN A 180 -12.26 3.43 11.12
CA GLN A 180 -13.49 2.66 10.87
C GLN A 180 -13.74 2.38 9.38
N HIS A 181 -13.18 3.19 8.49
CA HIS A 181 -13.23 3.01 7.03
C HIS A 181 -11.92 2.43 6.46
N GLY A 182 -11.09 1.79 7.29
CA GLY A 182 -9.82 1.21 6.86
C GLY A 182 -8.72 2.23 6.55
N ILE A 183 -8.92 3.54 6.83
CA ILE A 183 -7.95 4.59 6.56
C ILE A 183 -7.14 4.86 7.84
N LEU A 184 -5.88 4.42 7.84
CA LEU A 184 -4.97 4.63 8.97
C LEU A 184 -4.16 5.92 8.76
N ILE A 185 -4.26 6.84 9.71
CA ILE A 185 -3.54 8.11 9.71
C ILE A 185 -2.36 7.99 10.66
N ARG A 186 -1.15 8.19 10.16
CA ARG A 186 0.10 8.04 10.93
C ARG A 186 0.30 9.17 11.94
N ASP A 187 -0.02 10.41 11.55
CA ASP A 187 0.19 11.59 12.40
C ASP A 187 -0.84 12.70 12.12
N ALA A 188 -0.98 13.60 13.06
CA ALA A 188 -1.94 14.71 12.97
C ALA A 188 -1.53 15.76 11.91
N GLU A 189 -0.25 15.85 11.58
CA GLU A 189 0.25 16.75 10.54
C GLU A 189 -0.22 16.29 9.16
N ALA A 190 -0.16 14.98 8.87
CA ALA A 190 -0.67 14.39 7.64
C ALA A 190 -2.16 14.72 7.43
N LEU A 191 -2.96 14.62 8.50
CA LEU A 191 -4.38 14.99 8.44
C LEU A 191 -4.59 16.48 8.12
N GLN A 192 -3.77 17.36 8.71
CA GLN A 192 -3.83 18.80 8.44
C GLN A 192 -3.37 19.15 7.03
N LEU A 193 -2.31 18.49 6.53
CA LEU A 193 -1.78 18.69 5.18
C LEU A 193 -2.72 18.15 4.12
N ALA A 194 -3.50 17.09 4.41
CA ALA A 194 -4.45 16.52 3.48
C ALA A 194 -5.41 17.54 2.86
N ARG A 195 -5.82 18.54 3.64
CA ARG A 195 -6.67 19.65 3.15
C ARG A 195 -5.97 20.54 2.11
N LYS A 196 -4.64 20.61 2.13
CA LYS A 196 -3.85 21.51 1.27
C LYS A 196 -3.41 20.84 -0.02
N ILE A 197 -3.65 19.54 -0.19
CA ILE A 197 -3.25 18.80 -1.37
C ILE A 197 -3.95 19.40 -2.59
N ASP A 198 -3.14 19.78 -3.58
CA ASP A 198 -3.59 20.25 -4.89
C ASP A 198 -3.20 19.27 -6.01
N THR A 199 -2.27 18.36 -5.75
CA THR A 199 -1.76 17.41 -6.74
C THR A 199 -1.64 16.01 -6.12
N VAL A 200 -2.14 14.99 -6.82
CA VAL A 200 -1.99 13.58 -6.43
C VAL A 200 -1.26 12.83 -7.54
N ILE A 201 -0.17 12.17 -7.17
CA ILE A 201 0.58 11.30 -8.07
C ILE A 201 0.23 9.85 -7.73
N LEU A 202 -0.41 9.16 -8.68
CA LEU A 202 -0.81 7.76 -8.55
C LEU A 202 0.21 6.87 -9.26
N ASP A 203 0.80 5.94 -8.54
CA ASP A 203 1.59 4.87 -9.17
C ASP A 203 0.63 3.96 -9.96
N LYS A 204 1.02 3.51 -11.16
CA LYS A 204 0.19 2.59 -11.94
C LYS A 204 0.08 1.25 -11.24
N THR A 205 1.22 0.58 -11.06
CA THR A 205 1.28 -0.82 -10.61
C THR A 205 0.91 -0.95 -9.13
N GLY A 206 -0.09 -1.78 -8.85
CA GLY A 206 -0.55 -2.06 -7.48
C GLY A 206 -1.35 -0.93 -6.82
N THR A 207 -1.55 0.22 -7.49
CA THR A 207 -2.39 1.33 -7.01
C THR A 207 -3.59 1.50 -7.94
N ILE A 208 -3.36 1.92 -9.18
CA ILE A 208 -4.40 2.00 -10.23
C ILE A 208 -4.80 0.60 -10.68
N THR A 209 -3.82 -0.29 -10.74
CA THR A 209 -3.98 -1.69 -11.11
C THR A 209 -3.87 -2.60 -9.89
N GLU A 210 -4.24 -3.86 -10.05
CA GLU A 210 -4.23 -4.86 -8.98
C GLU A 210 -2.81 -5.24 -8.52
N GLY A 211 -1.79 -4.99 -9.35
CA GLY A 211 -0.40 -5.39 -9.12
C GLY A 211 -0.17 -6.88 -9.41
N ARG A 212 -1.13 -7.50 -10.07
CA ARG A 212 -1.10 -8.90 -10.47
C ARG A 212 -1.35 -8.99 -11.98
N PRO A 213 -0.30 -8.87 -12.80
CA PRO A 213 -0.44 -8.98 -14.25
C PRO A 213 -0.88 -10.39 -14.64
N ASP A 214 -1.72 -10.50 -15.65
CA ASP A 214 -2.15 -11.76 -16.26
C ASP A 214 -1.85 -11.77 -17.77
N VAL A 215 -1.69 -12.98 -18.34
CA VAL A 215 -1.55 -13.15 -19.79
C VAL A 215 -2.89 -12.86 -20.45
N THR A 216 -2.90 -11.91 -21.38
CA THR A 216 -4.12 -11.49 -22.11
C THR A 216 -4.21 -12.10 -23.49
N SER A 217 -3.08 -12.34 -24.14
CA SER A 217 -3.04 -12.88 -25.50
C SER A 217 -1.69 -13.55 -25.77
N VAL A 218 -1.73 -14.58 -26.62
CA VAL A 218 -0.54 -15.27 -27.15
C VAL A 218 -0.66 -15.29 -28.66
N TRP A 219 0.27 -14.65 -29.37
CA TRP A 219 0.32 -14.60 -30.83
C TRP A 219 1.57 -15.30 -31.34
N LEU A 220 1.38 -16.42 -32.01
CA LEU A 220 2.44 -17.12 -32.73
C LEU A 220 2.61 -16.53 -34.13
N LEU A 221 3.83 -16.53 -34.63
CA LEU A 221 4.11 -16.26 -36.04
C LEU A 221 3.62 -17.42 -36.91
N ASP A 222 3.18 -17.08 -38.12
CA ASP A 222 2.80 -18.09 -39.12
C ASP A 222 3.99 -19.00 -39.42
N GLY A 223 3.78 -20.32 -39.32
CA GLY A 223 4.82 -21.31 -39.52
C GLY A 223 5.68 -21.63 -38.28
N ALA A 224 5.37 -21.10 -37.12
CA ALA A 224 6.03 -21.50 -35.88
C ALA A 224 5.89 -23.01 -35.66
N PRO A 225 6.98 -23.70 -35.23
CA PRO A 225 6.97 -25.19 -35.11
C PRO A 225 6.23 -25.67 -33.85
N LEU A 226 5.72 -24.75 -33.00
CA LEU A 226 5.08 -25.02 -31.72
C LEU A 226 3.60 -24.61 -31.76
N ASP A 227 2.76 -25.33 -31.02
CA ASP A 227 1.42 -24.86 -30.76
C ASP A 227 1.39 -23.86 -29.55
N PRO A 228 0.28 -23.13 -29.35
CA PRO A 228 0.19 -22.13 -28.28
C PRO A 228 0.42 -22.69 -26.88
N ASP A 229 -0.04 -23.91 -26.58
CA ASP A 229 0.10 -24.51 -25.27
C ASP A 229 1.54 -24.95 -24.99
N GLU A 230 2.18 -25.53 -26.01
CA GLU A 230 3.61 -25.89 -25.92
C GLU A 230 4.49 -24.65 -25.75
N LEU A 231 4.21 -23.56 -26.48
CA LEU A 231 4.91 -22.29 -26.27
C LEU A 231 4.76 -21.77 -24.85
N VAL A 232 3.52 -21.70 -24.33
CA VAL A 232 3.25 -21.23 -22.96
C VAL A 232 3.95 -22.14 -21.95
N ARG A 233 3.93 -23.45 -22.14
CA ARG A 233 4.63 -24.42 -21.30
C ARG A 233 6.14 -24.14 -21.24
N LEU A 234 6.78 -23.98 -22.40
CA LEU A 234 8.21 -23.71 -22.48
C LEU A 234 8.60 -22.37 -21.85
N VAL A 235 7.84 -21.30 -22.14
CA VAL A 235 8.10 -19.96 -21.62
C VAL A 235 7.86 -19.91 -20.11
N ALA A 236 6.77 -20.50 -19.61
CA ALA A 236 6.49 -20.59 -18.17
C ALA A 236 7.57 -21.43 -17.44
N SER A 237 8.05 -22.51 -18.05
CA SER A 237 9.14 -23.31 -17.51
C SER A 237 10.45 -22.52 -17.45
N ALA A 238 10.74 -21.70 -18.46
CA ALA A 238 11.90 -20.80 -18.46
C ALA A 238 11.83 -19.76 -17.33
N GLU A 239 10.65 -19.21 -17.11
CA GLU A 239 10.41 -18.13 -16.13
C GLU A 239 10.14 -18.64 -14.70
N ARG A 240 10.04 -19.94 -14.47
CA ARG A 240 9.74 -20.54 -13.16
C ARG A 240 10.71 -20.14 -12.05
N GLY A 241 11.97 -19.84 -12.42
CA GLY A 241 13.01 -19.38 -11.51
C GLY A 241 13.10 -17.86 -11.34
N SER A 242 12.24 -17.09 -12.01
CA SER A 242 12.28 -15.64 -12.04
C SER A 242 11.34 -15.04 -10.99
N GLU A 243 11.80 -14.03 -10.24
CA GLU A 243 10.98 -13.29 -9.29
C GLU A 243 10.19 -12.12 -9.94
N HIS A 244 10.28 -11.98 -11.28
CA HIS A 244 9.61 -10.90 -11.97
C HIS A 244 8.08 -11.10 -11.99
N PRO A 245 7.26 -10.05 -11.83
CA PRO A 245 5.79 -10.18 -11.84
C PRO A 245 5.22 -10.79 -13.12
N TYR A 246 5.87 -10.57 -14.27
CA TYR A 246 5.46 -11.18 -15.55
C TYR A 246 5.76 -12.68 -15.60
N ALA A 247 6.85 -13.12 -14.98
CA ALA A 247 7.15 -14.53 -14.83
C ALA A 247 6.04 -15.27 -14.08
N ALA A 248 5.61 -14.69 -12.96
CA ALA A 248 4.48 -15.23 -12.19
C ALA A 248 3.17 -15.29 -13.00
N ALA A 249 2.94 -14.33 -13.92
CA ALA A 249 1.80 -14.36 -14.83
C ALA A 249 1.85 -15.51 -15.82
N LEU A 250 3.02 -15.75 -16.41
CA LEU A 250 3.26 -16.84 -17.37
C LEU A 250 3.11 -18.21 -16.71
N VAL A 251 3.63 -18.37 -15.50
CA VAL A 251 3.48 -19.61 -14.72
C VAL A 251 2.01 -19.88 -14.39
N ARG A 252 1.27 -18.88 -13.91
CA ARG A 252 -0.18 -19.03 -13.64
C ARG A 252 -0.99 -19.37 -14.88
N GLU A 253 -0.65 -18.78 -16.03
CA GLU A 253 -1.32 -19.11 -17.29
C GLU A 253 -1.10 -20.58 -17.68
N ALA A 254 0.11 -21.09 -17.48
CA ALA A 254 0.41 -22.51 -17.73
C ALA A 254 -0.33 -23.42 -16.75
N GLU A 255 -0.39 -23.06 -15.47
CA GLU A 255 -1.15 -23.79 -14.44
C GLU A 255 -2.66 -23.80 -14.76
N ALA A 256 -3.21 -22.66 -15.19
CA ALA A 256 -4.62 -22.57 -15.58
C ALA A 256 -4.96 -23.46 -16.80
N ARG A 257 -3.97 -23.67 -17.69
CA ARG A 257 -4.08 -24.62 -18.81
C ARG A 257 -3.73 -26.07 -18.43
N THR A 258 -3.42 -26.33 -17.15
CA THR A 258 -2.98 -27.67 -16.67
C THR A 258 -1.75 -28.22 -17.42
N LEU A 259 -0.79 -27.34 -17.73
CA LEU A 259 0.43 -27.71 -18.40
C LEU A 259 1.53 -28.09 -17.38
N ASP A 260 2.19 -29.23 -17.60
CA ASP A 260 3.29 -29.69 -16.76
C ASP A 260 4.56 -28.88 -17.06
N LEU A 261 5.08 -28.18 -16.05
CA LEU A 261 6.27 -27.33 -16.20
C LEU A 261 7.56 -28.10 -15.93
N ASP A 262 8.51 -27.95 -16.84
CA ASP A 262 9.87 -28.47 -16.71
C ASP A 262 10.75 -27.52 -15.88
N TRP A 263 11.91 -28.02 -15.44
CA TRP A 263 12.97 -27.16 -14.93
C TRP A 263 13.91 -26.75 -16.06
N ALA A 264 14.28 -25.46 -16.10
CA ALA A 264 15.30 -24.98 -17.03
C ALA A 264 16.67 -25.61 -16.70
N LEU A 265 17.36 -26.09 -17.72
CA LEU A 265 18.73 -26.60 -17.60
C LEU A 265 19.74 -25.46 -17.38
N THR A 266 19.48 -24.31 -18.03
CA THR A 266 20.24 -23.07 -17.87
C THR A 266 19.27 -21.91 -17.77
N PHE A 267 19.59 -20.93 -16.93
CA PHE A 267 18.80 -19.72 -16.73
C PHE A 267 19.73 -18.53 -16.57
N GLU A 268 19.58 -17.51 -17.38
CA GLU A 268 20.33 -16.26 -17.31
C GLU A 268 19.33 -15.08 -17.40
N ALA A 269 19.19 -14.31 -16.34
CA ALA A 269 18.42 -13.07 -16.36
C ALA A 269 19.31 -11.90 -16.75
N ILE A 270 18.91 -11.15 -17.79
CA ILE A 270 19.60 -9.96 -18.27
C ILE A 270 18.78 -8.75 -17.86
N ALA A 271 19.34 -7.95 -16.97
CA ALA A 271 18.63 -6.81 -16.37
C ALA A 271 18.17 -5.79 -17.45
N GLY A 272 16.86 -5.54 -17.48
CA GLY A 272 16.24 -4.62 -18.43
C GLY A 272 15.99 -5.20 -19.84
N GLU A 273 16.44 -6.42 -20.13
CA GLU A 273 16.27 -7.05 -21.45
C GLU A 273 15.33 -8.25 -21.39
N GLY A 274 15.54 -9.19 -20.46
CA GLY A 274 14.73 -10.40 -20.34
C GLY A 274 15.52 -11.62 -19.85
N VAL A 275 15.11 -12.81 -20.29
CA VAL A 275 15.64 -14.10 -19.86
C VAL A 275 16.11 -14.92 -21.04
N VAL A 276 17.24 -15.61 -20.85
CA VAL A 276 17.76 -16.67 -21.73
C VAL A 276 17.74 -17.97 -20.96
N ALA A 277 17.05 -18.96 -21.46
CA ALA A 277 16.92 -20.24 -20.79
C ALA A 277 16.98 -21.41 -21.76
N ARG A 278 17.35 -22.60 -21.23
CA ARG A 278 17.26 -23.85 -21.97
C ARG A 278 16.28 -24.79 -21.30
N VAL A 279 15.19 -25.12 -21.98
CA VAL A 279 14.10 -25.94 -21.48
C VAL A 279 13.74 -27.02 -22.49
N ALA A 280 13.65 -28.27 -22.08
CA ALA A 280 13.26 -29.42 -22.90
C ALA A 280 14.08 -29.54 -24.22
N GLY A 281 15.33 -29.09 -24.23
CA GLY A 281 16.23 -29.12 -25.37
C GLY A 281 16.19 -27.86 -26.25
N HIS A 282 15.23 -26.97 -26.08
CA HIS A 282 15.09 -25.69 -26.78
C HIS A 282 15.82 -24.56 -26.07
N GLU A 283 16.42 -23.66 -26.83
CA GLU A 283 16.94 -22.39 -26.35
C GLU A 283 15.85 -21.31 -26.48
N LEU A 284 15.52 -20.68 -25.36
CA LEU A 284 14.45 -19.69 -25.25
C LEU A 284 15.03 -18.30 -24.96
N LEU A 285 14.62 -17.32 -25.76
CA LEU A 285 14.83 -15.90 -25.47
C LEU A 285 13.46 -15.29 -25.17
N VAL A 286 13.28 -14.77 -23.99
CA VAL A 286 12.00 -14.22 -23.49
C VAL A 286 12.25 -12.80 -23.00
N GLY A 287 11.78 -11.76 -23.71
CA GLY A 287 12.07 -10.39 -23.31
C GLY A 287 11.71 -9.31 -24.34
N ASN A 288 12.54 -8.28 -24.41
CA ASN A 288 12.37 -7.17 -25.34
C ASN A 288 13.14 -7.37 -26.67
N ASP A 289 12.99 -6.42 -27.63
CA ASP A 289 13.67 -6.51 -28.93
C ASP A 289 15.20 -6.44 -28.81
N GLU A 290 15.72 -5.75 -27.79
CA GLU A 290 17.15 -5.62 -27.54
C GLU A 290 17.79 -6.97 -27.23
N LEU A 291 17.13 -7.78 -26.38
CA LEU A 291 17.55 -9.14 -26.09
C LEU A 291 17.63 -9.99 -27.37
N LEU A 292 16.56 -9.99 -28.18
CA LEU A 292 16.51 -10.79 -29.40
C LEU A 292 17.57 -10.32 -30.39
N ARG A 293 17.80 -9.03 -30.53
CA ARG A 293 18.80 -8.42 -31.37
C ARG A 293 20.23 -8.80 -30.95
N SER A 294 20.53 -8.68 -29.66
CA SER A 294 21.85 -8.98 -29.10
C SER A 294 22.22 -10.44 -29.21
N ARG A 295 21.23 -11.34 -29.25
CA ARG A 295 21.39 -12.81 -29.44
C ARG A 295 21.28 -13.25 -30.88
N GLY A 296 21.21 -12.33 -31.85
CA GLY A 296 21.34 -12.63 -33.29
C GLY A 296 20.08 -13.15 -33.95
N VAL A 297 18.89 -12.98 -33.36
CA VAL A 297 17.61 -13.32 -33.99
C VAL A 297 17.43 -12.50 -35.27
N PRO A 298 17.07 -13.11 -36.42
CA PRO A 298 16.94 -12.43 -37.73
C PRO A 298 15.98 -11.24 -37.68
N SER A 299 16.35 -10.14 -38.36
CA SER A 299 15.57 -8.90 -38.39
C SER A 299 14.16 -9.07 -38.96
N GLU A 300 14.02 -9.90 -39.98
CA GLU A 300 12.72 -10.14 -40.63
C GLU A 300 11.67 -10.67 -39.65
N GLY A 301 12.02 -11.67 -38.83
CA GLY A 301 11.13 -12.19 -37.79
C GLY A 301 10.88 -11.17 -36.68
N ARG A 302 11.92 -10.43 -36.25
CA ARG A 302 11.80 -9.39 -35.21
C ARG A 302 10.89 -8.24 -35.65
N ASP A 303 10.92 -7.84 -36.93
CA ASP A 303 10.06 -6.78 -37.45
C ASP A 303 8.57 -7.16 -37.34
N ILE A 304 8.24 -8.45 -37.58
CA ILE A 304 6.89 -8.97 -37.40
C ILE A 304 6.51 -8.95 -35.91
N LEU A 305 7.41 -9.46 -35.04
CA LEU A 305 7.17 -9.38 -33.56
C LEU A 305 6.99 -7.95 -33.10
N ASN A 306 7.73 -6.98 -33.64
CA ASN A 306 7.62 -5.58 -33.28
C ASN A 306 6.27 -5.00 -33.72
N GLY A 307 5.72 -5.36 -34.84
CA GLY A 307 4.37 -5.00 -35.28
C GLY A 307 3.28 -5.55 -34.33
N LEU A 308 3.40 -6.81 -33.90
CA LEU A 308 2.50 -7.42 -32.91
C LEU A 308 2.64 -6.75 -31.55
N ALA A 309 3.87 -6.45 -31.15
CA ALA A 309 4.13 -5.77 -29.89
C ALA A 309 3.57 -4.34 -29.86
N GLU A 310 3.65 -3.61 -30.97
CA GLU A 310 3.02 -2.29 -31.10
C GLU A 310 1.49 -2.40 -30.98
N ALA A 311 0.90 -3.40 -31.65
CA ALA A 311 -0.54 -3.67 -31.54
C ALA A 311 -0.98 -4.01 -30.10
N ALA A 312 -0.16 -4.72 -29.31
CA ALA A 312 -0.39 -4.95 -27.89
C ALA A 312 -0.31 -3.65 -27.09
N GLY A 313 0.74 -2.84 -27.33
CA GLY A 313 0.92 -1.55 -26.67
C GLY A 313 -0.25 -0.58 -26.87
N LEU A 314 -0.86 -0.59 -28.07
CA LEU A 314 -2.07 0.19 -28.37
C LEU A 314 -3.31 -0.24 -27.57
N ARG A 315 -3.30 -1.46 -26.98
CA ARG A 315 -4.34 -1.94 -26.07
C ARG A 315 -3.99 -1.75 -24.59
N GLY A 316 -2.83 -1.14 -24.29
CA GLY A 316 -2.37 -0.95 -22.92
C GLY A 316 -1.72 -2.21 -22.31
N GLU A 317 -1.38 -3.19 -23.15
CA GLU A 317 -0.73 -4.44 -22.76
C GLU A 317 0.78 -4.32 -22.89
N THR A 318 1.53 -5.06 -22.07
CA THR A 318 3.00 -5.15 -22.15
C THR A 318 3.36 -6.36 -23.01
N PRO A 319 4.03 -6.18 -24.15
CA PRO A 319 4.43 -7.27 -25.02
C PRO A 319 5.73 -7.91 -24.53
N ILE A 320 5.75 -9.22 -24.43
CA ILE A 320 6.92 -10.07 -24.22
C ILE A 320 7.19 -10.80 -25.53
N ARG A 321 8.35 -10.56 -26.11
CA ARG A 321 8.77 -11.24 -27.35
C ARG A 321 9.44 -12.54 -27.01
N VAL A 322 9.17 -13.56 -27.79
CA VAL A 322 9.72 -14.89 -27.59
C VAL A 322 10.41 -15.34 -28.89
N ALA A 323 11.65 -15.81 -28.74
CA ALA A 323 12.34 -16.55 -29.81
C ALA A 323 12.74 -17.95 -29.28
N VAL A 324 12.64 -18.95 -30.12
CA VAL A 324 12.98 -20.35 -29.84
C VAL A 324 14.02 -20.81 -30.84
N ASP A 325 15.12 -21.39 -30.35
CA ASP A 325 16.25 -21.90 -31.16
C ASP A 325 16.80 -20.86 -32.15
N GLY A 326 16.79 -19.57 -31.73
CA GLY A 326 17.30 -18.46 -32.56
C GLY A 326 16.29 -17.90 -33.57
N GLU A 327 15.07 -18.45 -33.65
CA GLU A 327 14.04 -18.00 -34.57
C GLU A 327 12.94 -17.23 -33.81
N ALA A 328 12.52 -16.07 -34.37
CA ALA A 328 11.40 -15.30 -33.85
C ALA A 328 10.11 -16.13 -33.88
N THR A 329 9.45 -16.32 -32.75
CA THR A 329 8.38 -17.31 -32.61
C THR A 329 7.05 -16.70 -32.23
N ALA A 330 7.00 -15.79 -31.21
CA ALA A 330 5.74 -15.31 -30.71
C ALA A 330 5.87 -13.98 -29.96
N VAL A 331 4.70 -13.34 -29.72
CA VAL A 331 4.51 -12.28 -28.72
C VAL A 331 3.47 -12.76 -27.72
N ILE A 332 3.80 -12.69 -26.43
CA ILE A 332 2.87 -12.89 -25.34
C ILE A 332 2.55 -11.52 -24.74
N ALA A 333 1.29 -11.15 -24.71
CA ALA A 333 0.86 -9.90 -24.08
C ALA A 333 0.43 -10.15 -22.64
N VAL A 334 0.87 -9.25 -21.78
CA VAL A 334 0.56 -9.29 -20.35
C VAL A 334 -0.02 -7.93 -19.95
N ALA A 335 -1.11 -7.91 -19.20
CA ALA A 335 -1.66 -6.69 -18.67
C ALA A 335 -1.98 -6.85 -17.19
N ASP A 336 -1.77 -5.75 -16.46
CA ASP A 336 -2.19 -5.65 -15.08
C ASP A 336 -3.58 -4.98 -15.04
N ARG A 337 -4.56 -5.72 -14.51
CA ARG A 337 -5.96 -5.29 -14.52
C ARG A 337 -6.14 -4.01 -13.73
N VAL A 338 -6.84 -3.04 -14.32
CA VAL A 338 -7.27 -1.82 -13.63
C VAL A 338 -8.26 -2.20 -12.53
N ARG A 339 -8.03 -1.69 -11.32
CA ARG A 339 -8.91 -1.93 -10.16
C ARG A 339 -10.30 -1.41 -10.41
N ASP A 340 -11.28 -2.17 -9.93
CA ASP A 340 -12.66 -1.70 -9.89
C ASP A 340 -12.73 -0.42 -9.04
N GLY A 341 -13.43 0.59 -9.53
CA GLY A 341 -13.53 1.90 -8.86
C GLY A 341 -12.38 2.89 -9.11
N ALA A 342 -11.30 2.51 -9.81
CA ALA A 342 -10.19 3.43 -10.09
C ALA A 342 -10.63 4.68 -10.86
N ALA A 343 -11.45 4.52 -11.89
CA ALA A 343 -12.00 5.64 -12.67
C ALA A 343 -12.89 6.55 -11.81
N GLU A 344 -13.73 5.98 -10.94
CA GLU A 344 -14.57 6.73 -10.01
C GLU A 344 -13.73 7.52 -9.00
N GLY A 345 -12.69 6.88 -8.44
CA GLY A 345 -11.73 7.53 -7.53
C GLY A 345 -11.04 8.74 -8.18
N VAL A 346 -10.56 8.58 -9.41
CA VAL A 346 -9.95 9.67 -10.18
C VAL A 346 -10.95 10.80 -10.44
N ALA A 347 -12.18 10.47 -10.87
CA ALA A 347 -13.24 11.46 -11.10
C ALA A 347 -13.57 12.22 -9.81
N ARG A 348 -13.59 11.54 -8.66
CA ARG A 348 -13.82 12.15 -7.34
C ARG A 348 -12.70 13.13 -6.97
N LEU A 349 -11.43 12.75 -7.13
CA LEU A 349 -10.30 13.63 -6.88
C LEU A 349 -10.37 14.89 -7.75
N ARG A 350 -10.66 14.74 -9.04
CA ARG A 350 -10.81 15.87 -9.96
C ARG A 350 -11.98 16.78 -9.59
N SER A 351 -13.10 16.22 -9.10
CA SER A 351 -14.24 17.02 -8.62
C SER A 351 -13.91 17.87 -7.40
N LEU A 352 -12.90 17.49 -6.62
CA LEU A 352 -12.35 18.27 -5.50
C LEU A 352 -11.34 19.34 -5.95
N GLY A 353 -11.09 19.49 -7.26
CA GLY A 353 -10.10 20.42 -7.81
C GLY A 353 -8.66 19.92 -7.73
N ILE A 354 -8.45 18.65 -7.44
CA ILE A 354 -7.12 18.04 -7.30
C ILE A 354 -6.62 17.61 -8.69
N ARG A 355 -5.40 18.00 -9.04
CA ARG A 355 -4.68 17.54 -10.22
C ARG A 355 -4.25 16.10 -10.01
N VAL A 356 -4.55 15.20 -10.95
CA VAL A 356 -4.20 13.78 -10.83
C VAL A 356 -3.22 13.42 -11.94
N ILE A 357 -2.08 12.86 -11.55
CA ILE A 357 -0.98 12.47 -12.44
C ILE A 357 -0.72 10.98 -12.26
N MET A 358 -0.58 10.23 -13.35
CA MET A 358 -0.14 8.84 -13.32
C MET A 358 1.38 8.75 -13.45
N LEU A 359 2.02 7.97 -12.59
CA LEU A 359 3.46 7.71 -12.60
C LEU A 359 3.72 6.23 -12.86
N THR A 360 4.56 5.89 -13.85
CA THR A 360 4.85 4.50 -14.20
C THR A 360 6.24 4.33 -14.81
N GLY A 361 6.80 3.11 -14.70
CA GLY A 361 7.99 2.69 -15.44
C GLY A 361 7.69 2.17 -16.85
N ASP A 362 6.40 2.02 -17.21
CA ASP A 362 6.00 1.50 -18.52
C ASP A 362 6.27 2.49 -19.65
N GLN A 363 6.23 1.98 -20.88
CA GLN A 363 6.31 2.81 -22.07
C GLN A 363 5.16 3.81 -22.16
N GLN A 364 5.47 4.99 -22.69
CA GLN A 364 4.52 6.13 -22.77
C GLN A 364 3.19 5.74 -23.44
N GLN A 365 3.21 4.93 -24.49
CA GLN A 365 1.99 4.52 -25.21
C GLN A 365 1.06 3.68 -24.33
N THR A 366 1.59 2.63 -23.71
CA THR A 366 0.84 1.74 -22.80
C THR A 366 0.29 2.53 -21.60
N ALA A 367 1.10 3.43 -21.04
CA ALA A 367 0.72 4.28 -19.94
C ALA A 367 -0.46 5.22 -20.31
N ASN A 368 -0.42 5.82 -21.49
CA ASN A 368 -1.47 6.73 -21.97
C ASN A 368 -2.82 6.01 -22.15
N VAL A 369 -2.82 4.75 -22.63
CA VAL A 369 -4.05 3.97 -22.80
C VAL A 369 -4.70 3.72 -21.45
N VAL A 370 -3.95 3.25 -20.47
CA VAL A 370 -4.46 3.02 -19.10
C VAL A 370 -4.94 4.32 -18.47
N ALA A 371 -4.15 5.39 -18.54
CA ALA A 371 -4.52 6.69 -17.98
C ALA A 371 -5.82 7.22 -18.58
N HIS A 372 -5.95 7.13 -19.90
CA HIS A 372 -7.14 7.62 -20.61
C HIS A 372 -8.39 6.82 -20.23
N SER A 373 -8.29 5.51 -20.06
CA SER A 373 -9.42 4.64 -19.67
C SER A 373 -10.01 5.00 -18.30
N ILE A 374 -9.23 5.61 -17.41
CA ILE A 374 -9.65 6.04 -16.07
C ILE A 374 -9.78 7.56 -15.93
N GLY A 375 -9.65 8.30 -17.03
CA GLY A 375 -9.84 9.76 -17.08
C GLY A 375 -8.65 10.58 -16.57
N ILE A 376 -7.43 10.04 -16.52
CA ILE A 376 -6.20 10.80 -16.24
C ILE A 376 -5.63 11.33 -17.57
N SER A 377 -5.34 12.64 -17.60
CA SER A 377 -4.77 13.30 -18.79
C SER A 377 -3.26 13.51 -18.70
N GLU A 378 -2.67 13.39 -17.52
CA GLU A 378 -1.26 13.65 -17.28
C GLU A 378 -0.55 12.38 -16.86
N VAL A 379 0.49 12.02 -17.62
CA VAL A 379 1.26 10.78 -17.43
C VAL A 379 2.75 11.10 -17.44
N VAL A 380 3.46 10.60 -16.43
CA VAL A 380 4.92 10.57 -16.37
C VAL A 380 5.33 9.11 -16.48
N ALA A 381 5.73 8.71 -17.69
CA ALA A 381 6.09 7.33 -18.05
C ALA A 381 7.60 7.12 -18.08
N GLU A 382 8.05 5.87 -18.25
CA GLU A 382 9.45 5.46 -18.40
C GLU A 382 10.35 5.88 -17.22
N VAL A 383 9.76 6.03 -16.02
CA VAL A 383 10.45 6.47 -14.82
C VAL A 383 11.04 5.27 -14.08
N ARG A 384 12.36 5.27 -13.87
CA ARG A 384 13.04 4.25 -13.07
C ARG A 384 12.60 4.32 -11.61
N PRO A 385 12.61 3.19 -10.88
CA PRO A 385 12.21 3.17 -9.47
C PRO A 385 12.94 4.21 -8.61
N GLU A 386 14.23 4.42 -8.84
CA GLU A 386 15.09 5.41 -8.17
C GLU A 386 14.70 6.86 -8.46
N ASP A 387 14.19 7.13 -9.67
CA ASP A 387 13.84 8.49 -10.12
C ASP A 387 12.42 8.89 -9.71
N LYS A 388 11.58 7.95 -9.28
CA LYS A 388 10.19 8.25 -8.87
C LYS A 388 10.09 9.27 -7.74
N ALA A 389 11.07 9.31 -6.83
CA ALA A 389 11.12 10.31 -5.76
C ALA A 389 11.43 11.71 -6.31
N LYS A 390 12.32 11.80 -7.31
CA LYS A 390 12.69 13.06 -7.94
C LYS A 390 11.49 13.73 -8.62
N VAL A 391 10.66 12.96 -9.31
CA VAL A 391 9.41 13.49 -9.93
C VAL A 391 8.54 14.19 -8.89
N VAL A 392 8.38 13.61 -7.69
CA VAL A 392 7.64 14.26 -6.60
C VAL A 392 8.27 15.56 -6.16
N THR A 393 9.61 15.56 -6.01
CA THR A 393 10.38 16.75 -5.61
C THR A 393 10.26 17.87 -6.63
N ASP A 394 10.27 17.54 -7.92
CA ASP A 394 10.15 18.55 -9.00
C ASP A 394 8.78 19.27 -8.92
N PHE A 395 7.68 18.53 -8.73
CA PHE A 395 6.37 19.15 -8.50
C PHE A 395 6.27 19.97 -7.21
N GLN A 396 6.98 19.54 -6.15
CA GLN A 396 7.04 20.31 -4.91
C GLN A 396 7.83 21.62 -5.08
N GLN A 397 8.90 21.62 -5.88
CA GLN A 397 9.66 22.83 -6.22
C GLN A 397 8.82 23.82 -7.04
N GLU A 398 7.82 23.37 -7.79
CA GLU A 398 6.83 24.23 -8.43
C GLU A 398 5.83 24.85 -7.43
N GLY A 399 5.99 24.62 -6.12
CA GLY A 399 5.12 25.13 -5.07
C GLY A 399 3.83 24.30 -4.86
N ARG A 400 3.77 23.09 -5.38
CA ARG A 400 2.61 22.20 -5.23
C ARG A 400 2.64 21.44 -3.92
N VAL A 401 1.46 21.19 -3.35
CA VAL A 401 1.30 20.27 -2.21
C VAL A 401 0.92 18.89 -2.76
N VAL A 402 1.92 18.03 -2.85
CA VAL A 402 1.82 16.75 -3.54
C VAL A 402 1.55 15.61 -2.56
N ALA A 403 0.52 14.81 -2.85
CA ALA A 403 0.36 13.49 -2.27
C ALA A 403 0.78 12.44 -3.29
N ARG A 404 1.54 11.43 -2.85
CA ARG A 404 1.94 10.30 -3.68
C ARG A 404 1.42 9.00 -3.08
N THR A 405 0.86 8.13 -3.91
CA THR A 405 0.60 6.75 -3.53
C THR A 405 1.85 5.91 -3.81
N ARG A 406 2.16 4.99 -2.90
CA ARG A 406 3.24 4.02 -3.05
C ARG A 406 2.67 2.65 -2.77
N PHE A 407 2.81 1.74 -3.73
CA PHE A 407 2.58 0.33 -3.46
C PHE A 407 3.72 -0.17 -2.55
N ASN A 408 3.36 -0.67 -1.37
CA ASN A 408 4.29 -1.43 -0.54
C ASN A 408 3.70 -2.83 -0.38
N ARG A 409 4.51 -3.87 -0.54
CA ARG A 409 4.12 -5.27 -0.32
C ARG A 409 3.45 -5.52 1.04
N ALA A 410 3.59 -4.59 1.99
CA ALA A 410 2.92 -4.63 3.29
C ALA A 410 1.46 -4.14 3.28
N CYS A 411 0.92 -3.66 2.15
CA CYS A 411 -0.52 -3.36 2.00
C CYS A 411 -1.27 -4.63 1.61
N PHE A 412 -1.32 -5.61 2.48
CA PHE A 412 -2.10 -6.84 2.33
C PHE A 412 -3.61 -6.61 2.53
N PHE A 413 -4.01 -5.41 2.84
CA PHE A 413 -5.40 -5.02 3.00
C PHE A 413 -5.63 -3.73 2.22
N GLY A 414 -6.71 -3.61 1.49
CA GLY A 414 -7.16 -2.52 0.64
C GLY A 414 -7.01 -1.07 1.15
N THR A 415 -6.08 -0.83 2.05
CA THR A 415 -5.77 0.45 2.64
C THR A 415 -4.63 1.13 1.89
N CYS A 416 -4.98 2.10 1.05
CA CYS A 416 -4.02 3.02 0.43
C CYS A 416 -3.25 3.80 1.51
N TRP A 417 -1.96 3.53 1.67
CA TRP A 417 -1.05 4.40 2.40
C TRP A 417 -0.70 5.60 1.55
N ALA A 418 -1.27 6.75 1.87
CA ALA A 418 -0.78 8.02 1.36
C ALA A 418 0.46 8.41 2.17
N SER A 419 1.65 8.23 1.61
CA SER A 419 2.89 8.76 2.18
C SER A 419 2.98 10.23 1.80
N PHE A 420 2.89 11.11 2.80
CA PHE A 420 3.15 12.53 2.62
C PHE A 420 4.65 12.77 2.62
N CYS A 421 5.22 13.19 1.50
CA CYS A 421 6.58 13.72 1.47
C CYS A 421 6.58 15.17 1.93
N ARG A 422 7.28 15.46 3.00
CA ARG A 422 7.52 16.81 3.49
C ARG A 422 8.45 17.58 2.51
N SER A 423 8.07 18.78 2.13
CA SER A 423 9.00 19.75 1.57
C SER A 423 9.70 20.44 2.75
N THR A 424 10.81 19.89 3.21
CA THR A 424 11.85 20.64 3.91
C THR A 424 13.18 20.19 3.35
N ALA A 425 13.98 21.15 2.96
CA ALA A 425 15.38 20.97 2.62
C ALA A 425 16.14 20.53 3.89
N GLU A 426 16.09 19.23 4.20
CA GLU A 426 17.03 18.56 5.08
C GLU A 426 17.34 17.20 4.46
N THR A 427 18.40 17.27 3.70
CA THR A 427 19.19 16.17 3.18
C THR A 427 19.79 15.36 4.33
N THR A 428 19.84 14.04 4.16
CA THR A 428 20.82 13.10 4.69
C THR A 428 20.45 12.13 5.81
N GLU A 429 19.27 12.12 6.40
CA GLU A 429 18.99 11.10 7.44
C GLU A 429 18.03 9.95 7.02
N ASP A 430 17.27 10.08 5.92
CA ASP A 430 16.30 9.04 5.51
C ASP A 430 16.91 7.76 4.89
N HIS A 431 18.21 7.79 4.54
CA HIS A 431 18.90 6.60 4.03
C HIS A 431 19.34 5.58 5.10
N VAL A 432 19.27 5.94 6.37
CA VAL A 432 19.70 5.06 7.48
C VAL A 432 18.53 4.18 7.98
N GLU A 433 17.29 4.68 7.93
CA GLU A 433 16.12 3.89 8.33
C GLU A 433 15.71 2.82 7.30
N GLU A 434 15.91 3.05 5.99
CA GLU A 434 15.66 2.02 4.98
C GLU A 434 16.59 0.80 5.11
N ARG A 435 17.82 0.99 5.57
CA ARG A 435 18.78 -0.13 5.79
C ARG A 435 18.47 -0.95 7.04
N THR A 436 17.80 -0.37 8.02
CA THR A 436 17.47 -1.07 9.28
C THR A 436 16.23 -1.96 9.11
N VAL A 437 15.28 -1.56 8.28
CA VAL A 437 14.07 -2.36 7.99
C VAL A 437 14.40 -3.54 7.05
N HIS A 438 15.39 -3.39 6.15
CA HIS A 438 15.82 -4.48 5.27
C HIS A 438 16.68 -5.55 5.99
N ARG A 439 17.26 -5.22 7.17
CA ARG A 439 18.06 -6.17 7.95
C ARG A 439 17.23 -7.02 8.93
N LEU A 440 16.00 -6.61 9.23
CA LEU A 440 15.08 -7.35 10.08
C LEU A 440 14.15 -8.30 9.30
N ALA A 441 14.31 -8.40 7.99
CA ALA A 441 13.56 -9.33 7.13
C ALA A 441 14.42 -10.52 6.64
N HIS A 442 15.67 -10.61 7.07
CA HIS A 442 16.61 -11.68 6.65
C HIS A 442 17.45 -12.28 7.79
N ASP A 443 17.03 -12.17 9.07
CA ASP A 443 17.53 -12.97 10.19
C ASP A 443 16.36 -13.69 10.87
#